data_7a4c7732c09cb1ab518263f299e88e63
#
_entry.id   7a4c7732c09cb1ab518263f299e88e63
#
_cell.length_a   1.000
_cell.length_b   1.000
_cell.length_c   1.000
_cell.angle_alpha   90.00
_cell.angle_beta   90.00
_cell.angle_gamma   90.00
#
_symmetry.space_group_name_H-M   'P 1'
#
loop_
_entity.id
_entity.type
_entity.pdbx_description
1 polymer ?
#
loop_
_entity_poly.entity_id
_entity_poly.type
_entity_poly.pdbx_seq_one_letter_code
_entity_poly.pdbx_strand_id
1 'polypeptide(L)'
;MKFEVRDRFYMDDEPFKIISGSIHYFRVVPEYWRDRLEKLKALGCNTVETYIAWNMHEPEKGRFRFDGMLDVERFVKLAGELGLYVILRPSPYICAEWELGGLPPWLLSEDGMRFRMYYPPYLKHVREYYEVLMAKLRPLQIDQGGPVIMMQIENEYGSYANDKKYLEWLRDLMRELGITVPLCTSDGPTHDMLHGGTIDGVLATANFGSRVEEAFGYLSKFRPNSPLMCMEFWIGWFDAWGNEKHMTGDLEMAEGELDKMLELGNVNFYMFEGGTNFGFMNGANYYEGLTPDVTSYDYDAILTEDGQITEKYRRFKKIIGKYREIPKIELTTDIKRMDYGVLPVQEKVSLFSVLEELSAPIENTFPQPMEKLGQSYGYILYHTDLRTEEHLRRLQLRGANDRAQVFVDKRPVVTLMDKELLEERELDVSFDRGADMDILVENLGRVNFALRLEEQRKGISGGVWLNGHWHNGWRQYPLPLDNLDKLDFSKDYQEGLPGFYRFTFEAAETGDTFLDFAGWGKGVVFVNGVNLGRFWDIGPQKRLYLPGPLLKDGSNEIILFETEGRGGASIALRNEPDIG
;
A
#
# COMPACT_ATOMS: atom_id res chain seq x y z
N MET A 1 13.18 23.35 22.10
CA MET A 1 12.20 24.00 21.21
C MET A 1 10.80 23.56 21.61
N LYS A 2 9.84 24.44 21.46
CA LYS A 2 8.45 24.19 21.86
C LYS A 2 7.52 24.50 20.68
N PHE A 3 6.71 23.55 20.27
CA PHE A 3 5.67 23.76 19.25
C PHE A 3 4.29 23.78 19.92
N GLU A 4 3.49 24.79 19.60
CA GLU A 4 2.19 25.00 20.23
C GLU A 4 1.09 25.30 19.23
N VAL A 5 -0.11 24.82 19.56
CA VAL A 5 -1.36 25.11 18.85
C VAL A 5 -2.17 26.08 19.71
N ARG A 6 -2.37 27.31 19.21
CA ARG A 6 -3.19 28.35 19.83
C ARG A 6 -4.22 28.84 18.80
N ASP A 7 -4.37 30.13 18.58
CA ASP A 7 -5.13 30.70 17.46
C ASP A 7 -4.48 30.43 16.09
N ARG A 8 -3.19 30.16 16.11
CA ARG A 8 -2.34 29.67 15.01
C ARG A 8 -1.26 28.75 15.56
N PHE A 9 -0.39 28.25 14.70
CA PHE A 9 0.80 27.51 15.14
C PHE A 9 1.89 28.48 15.61
N TYR A 10 2.65 28.04 16.62
CA TYR A 10 3.80 28.77 17.16
C TYR A 10 4.99 27.83 17.38
N MET A 11 6.19 28.36 17.08
CA MET A 11 7.47 27.73 17.39
C MET A 11 8.25 28.68 18.31
N ASP A 12 8.51 28.27 19.55
CA ASP A 12 9.16 29.12 20.57
C ASP A 12 8.51 30.52 20.69
N ASP A 13 7.18 30.57 20.79
CA ASP A 13 6.31 31.75 20.84
C ASP A 13 6.25 32.61 19.55
N GLU A 14 7.01 32.28 18.50
CA GLU A 14 6.90 32.97 17.21
C GLU A 14 5.86 32.29 16.30
N PRO A 15 5.05 33.05 15.56
CA PRO A 15 4.09 32.48 14.62
C PRO A 15 4.79 31.57 13.59
N PHE A 16 4.24 30.39 13.40
CA PHE A 16 4.81 29.36 12.51
C PHE A 16 3.78 28.92 11.48
N LYS A 17 4.11 29.01 10.21
CA LYS A 17 3.27 28.50 9.10
C LYS A 17 3.82 27.14 8.65
N ILE A 18 2.97 26.12 8.68
CA ILE A 18 3.30 24.79 8.17
C ILE A 18 3.08 24.76 6.66
N ILE A 19 4.13 24.45 5.92
CA ILE A 19 4.09 24.04 4.52
C ILE A 19 4.79 22.68 4.46
N SER A 20 3.99 21.63 4.29
CA SER A 20 4.40 20.24 4.41
C SER A 20 4.10 19.46 3.14
N GLY A 21 4.73 18.30 2.99
CA GLY A 21 4.38 17.34 1.95
C GLY A 21 4.55 15.92 2.45
N SER A 22 3.67 15.03 1.96
CA SER A 22 3.65 13.62 2.31
C SER A 22 4.69 12.85 1.52
N ILE A 23 5.53 12.11 2.25
CA ILE A 23 6.44 11.09 1.72
C ILE A 23 6.29 9.87 2.61
N HIS A 24 5.79 8.76 2.05
CA HIS A 24 5.68 7.52 2.81
C HIS A 24 7.03 6.77 2.74
N TYR A 25 7.81 6.80 3.83
CA TYR A 25 9.15 6.18 3.85
C TYR A 25 9.15 4.72 3.41
N PHE A 26 8.07 3.97 3.68
CA PHE A 26 7.91 2.57 3.29
C PHE A 26 7.56 2.35 1.79
N ARG A 27 7.36 3.43 1.03
CA ARG A 27 7.16 3.42 -0.44
C ARG A 27 8.38 3.88 -1.23
N VAL A 28 9.47 4.24 -0.53
CA VAL A 28 10.70 4.76 -1.11
C VAL A 28 11.90 4.03 -0.52
N VAL A 29 12.83 3.58 -1.34
CA VAL A 29 14.05 2.93 -0.83
C VAL A 29 14.88 3.89 0.04
N PRO A 30 15.48 3.43 1.15
CA PRO A 30 16.14 4.29 2.12
C PRO A 30 17.28 5.14 1.56
N GLU A 31 17.95 4.67 0.50
CA GLU A 31 19.02 5.35 -0.19
C GLU A 31 18.54 6.64 -0.86
N TYR A 32 17.24 6.73 -1.17
CA TYR A 32 16.62 7.87 -1.84
C TYR A 32 15.89 8.83 -0.89
N TRP A 33 15.74 8.50 0.40
CA TRP A 33 15.06 9.38 1.35
C TRP A 33 15.68 10.79 1.42
N ARG A 34 17.02 10.88 1.38
CA ARG A 34 17.72 12.18 1.39
C ARG A 34 17.36 13.02 0.17
N ASP A 35 17.40 12.45 -1.00
CA ASP A 35 17.04 13.15 -2.26
C ASP A 35 15.61 13.70 -2.20
N ARG A 36 14.66 12.90 -1.74
CA ARG A 36 13.25 13.30 -1.64
C ARG A 36 13.04 14.41 -0.62
N LEU A 37 13.68 14.33 0.53
CA LEU A 37 13.62 15.34 1.59
C LEU A 37 14.33 16.65 1.16
N GLU A 38 15.45 16.58 0.46
CA GLU A 38 16.12 17.77 -0.10
C GLU A 38 15.24 18.47 -1.14
N LYS A 39 14.60 17.72 -2.04
CA LYS A 39 13.65 18.25 -3.02
C LYS A 39 12.41 18.87 -2.33
N LEU A 40 11.90 18.26 -1.28
CA LEU A 40 10.80 18.81 -0.48
C LEU A 40 11.19 20.16 0.12
N LYS A 41 12.38 20.25 0.74
CA LYS A 41 12.90 21.48 1.30
C LYS A 41 13.16 22.54 0.22
N ALA A 42 13.72 22.13 -0.93
CA ALA A 42 13.99 23.01 -2.06
C ALA A 42 12.72 23.53 -2.75
N LEU A 43 11.59 22.84 -2.63
CA LEU A 43 10.26 23.32 -3.03
C LEU A 43 9.85 24.53 -2.18
N GLY A 44 10.29 24.59 -0.92
CA GLY A 44 9.92 25.61 0.06
C GLY A 44 9.15 25.05 1.26
N CYS A 45 8.98 23.73 1.36
CA CYS A 45 8.41 23.11 2.55
C CYS A 45 9.36 23.22 3.75
N ASN A 46 8.80 23.30 4.95
CA ASN A 46 9.53 23.27 6.21
C ASN A 46 9.22 22.02 7.05
N THR A 47 8.30 21.21 6.58
CA THR A 47 7.82 20.03 7.29
C THR A 47 7.62 18.89 6.29
N VAL A 48 7.90 17.67 6.73
CA VAL A 48 7.49 16.43 6.03
C VAL A 48 6.43 15.73 6.85
N GLU A 49 5.47 15.13 6.17
CA GLU A 49 4.47 14.25 6.79
C GLU A 49 4.71 12.80 6.34
N THR A 50 4.49 11.85 7.21
CA THR A 50 4.44 10.43 6.85
C THR A 50 3.46 9.65 7.70
N TYR A 51 2.79 8.68 7.06
CA TYR A 51 2.08 7.60 7.75
C TYR A 51 3.06 6.57 8.32
N ILE A 52 2.56 5.74 9.25
CA ILE A 52 3.27 4.55 9.76
C ILE A 52 2.34 3.35 9.59
N ALA A 53 2.70 2.42 8.72
CA ALA A 53 1.86 1.26 8.37
C ALA A 53 2.06 0.12 9.37
N TRP A 54 1.07 -0.15 10.22
CA TRP A 54 1.16 -1.20 11.25
C TRP A 54 1.45 -2.59 10.65
N ASN A 55 0.80 -2.96 9.55
CA ASN A 55 1.00 -4.26 8.90
C ASN A 55 2.44 -4.52 8.44
N MET A 56 3.22 -3.45 8.18
CA MET A 56 4.64 -3.56 7.82
C MET A 56 5.52 -3.73 9.06
N HIS A 57 5.17 -3.04 10.13
CA HIS A 57 5.93 -3.06 11.39
C HIS A 57 5.64 -4.27 12.27
N GLU A 58 4.48 -4.92 12.09
CA GLU A 58 4.08 -6.16 12.75
C GLU A 58 3.43 -7.13 11.74
N PRO A 59 4.21 -7.64 10.77
CA PRO A 59 3.70 -8.52 9.70
C PRO A 59 3.13 -9.83 10.23
N GLU A 60 3.62 -10.31 11.36
CA GLU A 60 3.11 -11.43 12.14
C GLU A 60 2.93 -10.97 13.59
N LYS A 61 1.90 -11.44 14.25
CA LYS A 61 1.57 -11.06 15.63
C LYS A 61 2.77 -11.22 16.58
N GLY A 62 3.19 -10.12 17.20
CA GLY A 62 4.32 -10.05 18.12
C GLY A 62 5.71 -10.03 17.47
N ARG A 63 5.79 -10.02 16.14
CA ARG A 63 7.06 -9.91 15.41
C ARG A 63 7.21 -8.52 14.80
N PHE A 64 7.99 -7.69 15.46
CA PHE A 64 8.17 -6.29 15.06
C PHE A 64 9.39 -6.09 14.18
N ARG A 65 9.26 -5.20 13.18
CA ARG A 65 10.32 -4.82 12.24
C ARG A 65 10.45 -3.30 12.15
N PHE A 66 11.67 -2.79 12.34
CA PHE A 66 12.01 -1.37 12.25
C PHE A 66 13.40 -1.18 11.61
N ASP A 67 13.69 -1.94 10.57
CA ASP A 67 14.97 -1.96 9.86
C ASP A 67 14.77 -1.72 8.35
N GLY A 68 15.82 -1.34 7.66
CA GLY A 68 15.80 -1.11 6.21
C GLY A 68 14.77 -0.04 5.81
N MET A 69 13.85 -0.38 4.91
CA MET A 69 12.75 0.49 4.49
C MET A 69 11.77 0.84 5.62
N LEU A 70 11.81 0.09 6.74
CA LEU A 70 10.92 0.28 7.89
C LEU A 70 11.59 1.04 9.05
N ASP A 71 12.79 1.58 8.86
CA ASP A 71 13.49 2.37 9.86
C ASP A 71 12.94 3.81 9.94
N VAL A 72 11.75 3.94 10.53
CA VAL A 72 11.07 5.23 10.72
C VAL A 72 11.91 6.20 11.56
N GLU A 73 12.68 5.70 12.54
CA GLU A 73 13.54 6.55 13.38
C GLU A 73 14.64 7.21 12.53
N ARG A 74 15.27 6.45 11.61
CA ARG A 74 16.26 6.97 10.67
C ARG A 74 15.66 8.00 9.72
N PHE A 75 14.48 7.74 9.16
CA PHE A 75 13.79 8.68 8.28
C PHE A 75 13.50 10.01 8.99
N VAL A 76 12.94 9.95 10.21
CA VAL A 76 12.64 11.12 11.02
C VAL A 76 13.90 11.90 11.41
N LYS A 77 14.96 11.22 11.83
CA LYS A 77 16.26 11.85 12.16
C LYS A 77 16.86 12.54 10.95
N LEU A 78 16.82 11.88 9.78
CA LEU A 78 17.31 12.45 8.53
C LEU A 78 16.55 13.72 8.13
N ALA A 79 15.23 13.75 8.30
CA ALA A 79 14.44 14.97 8.09
C ALA A 79 14.90 16.10 9.02
N GLY A 80 15.13 15.81 10.29
CA GLY A 80 15.66 16.76 11.28
C GLY A 80 17.07 17.27 10.95
N GLU A 81 17.98 16.41 10.50
CA GLU A 81 19.32 16.78 10.03
C GLU A 81 19.28 17.76 8.86
N LEU A 82 18.28 17.58 7.98
CA LEU A 82 18.03 18.48 6.86
C LEU A 82 17.29 19.77 7.27
N GLY A 83 16.94 19.92 8.56
CA GLY A 83 16.23 21.08 9.09
C GLY A 83 14.74 21.10 8.70
N LEU A 84 14.14 19.93 8.49
CA LEU A 84 12.70 19.76 8.33
C LEU A 84 12.07 19.34 9.65
N TYR A 85 10.90 19.86 9.95
CA TYR A 85 10.03 19.32 10.99
C TYR A 85 9.25 18.12 10.47
N VAL A 86 8.65 17.36 11.36
CA VAL A 86 7.94 16.12 11.01
C VAL A 86 6.55 16.08 11.64
N ILE A 87 5.56 15.71 10.85
CA ILE A 87 4.24 15.29 11.30
C ILE A 87 4.15 13.78 11.13
N LEU A 88 3.84 13.05 12.21
CA LEU A 88 3.66 11.61 12.16
C LEU A 88 2.19 11.22 12.23
N ARG A 89 1.79 10.26 11.41
CA ARG A 89 0.43 9.73 11.38
C ARG A 89 0.45 8.21 11.65
N PRO A 90 0.63 7.81 12.95
CA PRO A 90 0.70 6.39 13.33
C PRO A 90 -0.66 5.67 13.33
N SER A 91 -1.71 6.34 13.35
CA SER A 91 -3.14 6.14 13.21
C SER A 91 -3.83 5.22 14.19
N PRO A 92 -4.03 3.93 14.21
CA PRO A 92 -3.42 2.74 13.62
C PRO A 92 -3.88 2.36 12.20
N TYR A 93 -4.98 2.89 11.73
CA TYR A 93 -5.44 2.77 10.35
C TYR A 93 -5.01 4.00 9.55
N ILE A 94 -4.46 3.80 8.35
CA ILE A 94 -3.88 4.88 7.54
C ILE A 94 -4.61 5.11 6.21
N CYS A 95 -5.52 4.25 5.77
CA CYS A 95 -6.08 4.26 4.43
C CYS A 95 -5.00 4.15 3.35
N ALA A 96 -4.65 5.25 2.71
CA ALA A 96 -3.45 5.49 1.89
C ALA A 96 -3.29 4.54 0.68
N GLU A 97 -4.39 3.95 0.17
CA GLU A 97 -4.36 2.93 -0.89
C GLU A 97 -3.33 1.82 -0.57
N TRP A 98 -3.22 1.53 0.72
CA TRP A 98 -2.34 0.52 1.29
C TRP A 98 -3.16 -0.69 1.77
N GLU A 99 -2.58 -1.86 1.67
CA GLU A 99 -3.21 -3.14 1.99
C GLU A 99 -3.91 -3.10 3.36
N LEU A 100 -5.23 -3.36 3.39
CA LEU A 100 -6.13 -3.26 4.56
C LEU A 100 -6.05 -1.90 5.31
N GLY A 101 -5.70 -0.81 4.60
CA GLY A 101 -5.49 0.49 5.24
C GLY A 101 -4.39 0.49 6.31
N GLY A 102 -3.39 -0.38 6.16
CA GLY A 102 -2.27 -0.52 7.08
C GLY A 102 -2.54 -1.39 8.31
N LEU A 103 -3.76 -1.90 8.50
CA LEU A 103 -4.05 -2.86 9.57
C LEU A 103 -3.43 -4.22 9.25
N PRO A 104 -2.86 -4.95 10.23
CA PRO A 104 -2.28 -6.25 9.95
C PRO A 104 -3.36 -7.31 9.66
N PRO A 105 -3.24 -8.07 8.55
CA PRO A 105 -4.22 -9.09 8.17
C PRO A 105 -4.39 -10.21 9.18
N TRP A 106 -3.39 -10.51 10.02
CA TRP A 106 -3.50 -11.51 11.07
C TRP A 106 -4.60 -11.20 12.10
N LEU A 107 -5.05 -9.94 12.23
CA LEU A 107 -6.24 -9.58 13.02
C LEU A 107 -7.50 -10.30 12.52
N LEU A 108 -7.61 -10.54 11.20
CA LEU A 108 -8.74 -11.27 10.60
C LEU A 108 -8.71 -12.78 10.91
N SER A 109 -7.63 -13.31 11.48
CA SER A 109 -7.60 -14.68 11.96
C SER A 109 -8.52 -14.91 13.15
N GLU A 110 -8.81 -13.88 13.93
CA GLU A 110 -9.70 -13.91 15.09
C GLU A 110 -11.17 -13.75 14.64
N ASP A 111 -12.03 -14.72 15.01
CA ASP A 111 -13.43 -14.65 14.64
C ASP A 111 -14.15 -13.55 15.44
N GLY A 112 -14.99 -12.79 14.76
CA GLY A 112 -15.74 -11.69 15.37
C GLY A 112 -14.90 -10.42 15.64
N MET A 113 -13.68 -10.33 15.13
CA MET A 113 -12.88 -9.11 15.22
C MET A 113 -13.62 -7.91 14.61
N ARG A 114 -13.55 -6.79 15.30
CA ARG A 114 -14.07 -5.49 14.86
C ARG A 114 -12.96 -4.46 14.87
N PHE A 115 -12.86 -3.69 13.82
CA PHE A 115 -11.83 -2.67 13.65
C PHE A 115 -12.35 -1.26 13.96
N ARG A 116 -11.43 -0.37 14.31
CA ARG A 116 -11.67 1.05 14.39
C ARG A 116 -12.87 1.42 15.25
N MET A 117 -12.99 0.80 16.43
CA MET A 117 -14.05 1.08 17.41
C MET A 117 -13.61 0.68 18.82
N TYR A 118 -14.34 1.12 19.83
CA TYR A 118 -14.10 0.75 21.22
C TYR A 118 -14.48 -0.71 21.48
N TYR A 119 -13.67 -1.62 20.96
CA TYR A 119 -13.85 -3.07 21.07
C TYR A 119 -12.62 -3.71 21.74
N PRO A 120 -12.76 -4.24 22.97
CA PRO A 120 -11.61 -4.65 23.78
C PRO A 120 -10.60 -5.58 23.10
N PRO A 121 -10.99 -6.61 22.30
CA PRO A 121 -10.01 -7.43 21.59
C PRO A 121 -9.13 -6.62 20.63
N TYR A 122 -9.71 -5.71 19.85
CA TYR A 122 -8.97 -4.83 18.94
C TYR A 122 -8.08 -3.84 19.71
N LEU A 123 -8.62 -3.21 20.76
CA LEU A 123 -7.88 -2.26 21.58
C LEU A 123 -6.66 -2.88 22.25
N LYS A 124 -6.75 -4.16 22.62
CA LYS A 124 -5.61 -4.90 23.16
C LYS A 124 -4.45 -4.95 22.15
N HIS A 125 -4.73 -5.30 20.91
CA HIS A 125 -3.71 -5.38 19.86
C HIS A 125 -3.13 -4.00 19.49
N VAL A 126 -3.98 -2.95 19.44
CA VAL A 126 -3.51 -1.59 19.24
C VAL A 126 -2.57 -1.15 20.37
N ARG A 127 -2.89 -1.46 21.63
CA ARG A 127 -2.02 -1.16 22.79
C ARG A 127 -0.68 -1.87 22.66
N GLU A 128 -0.67 -3.17 22.40
CA GLU A 128 0.54 -3.97 22.24
C GLU A 128 1.46 -3.39 21.16
N TYR A 129 0.90 -2.98 20.02
CA TYR A 129 1.64 -2.31 18.95
C TYR A 129 2.14 -0.92 19.37
N TYR A 130 1.28 -0.11 19.97
CA TYR A 130 1.63 1.27 20.36
C TYR A 130 2.67 1.32 21.46
N GLU A 131 2.70 0.36 22.38
CA GLU A 131 3.77 0.25 23.40
C GLU A 131 5.16 0.14 22.75
N VAL A 132 5.27 -0.63 21.67
CA VAL A 132 6.52 -0.77 20.92
C VAL A 132 6.81 0.47 20.06
N LEU A 133 5.81 0.94 19.29
CA LEU A 133 5.98 2.06 18.37
C LEU A 133 6.28 3.37 19.13
N MET A 134 5.47 3.72 20.13
CA MET A 134 5.61 5.00 20.84
C MET A 134 6.92 5.07 21.64
N ALA A 135 7.46 3.93 22.10
CA ALA A 135 8.79 3.89 22.71
C ALA A 135 9.89 4.38 21.76
N LYS A 136 9.74 4.15 20.46
CA LYS A 136 10.66 4.63 19.40
C LYS A 136 10.41 6.08 19.01
N LEU A 137 9.15 6.49 18.97
CA LEU A 137 8.78 7.84 18.52
C LEU A 137 8.94 8.91 19.61
N ARG A 138 8.77 8.53 20.88
CA ARG A 138 8.86 9.46 22.01
C ARG A 138 10.15 10.29 22.06
N PRO A 139 11.36 9.72 21.82
CA PRO A 139 12.59 10.52 21.81
C PRO A 139 12.73 11.49 20.64
N LEU A 140 11.89 11.35 19.61
CA LEU A 140 11.96 12.13 18.38
C LEU A 140 11.10 13.40 18.44
N GLN A 141 10.39 13.63 19.53
CA GLN A 141 9.53 14.80 19.74
C GLN A 141 10.35 16.08 19.88
N ILE A 142 9.77 17.22 19.48
CA ILE A 142 10.46 18.52 19.45
C ILE A 142 10.91 18.98 20.83
N ASP A 143 10.15 18.69 21.88
CA ASP A 143 10.49 18.99 23.26
C ASP A 143 11.54 18.03 23.87
N GLN A 144 11.81 16.92 23.17
CA GLN A 144 12.90 15.98 23.48
C GLN A 144 14.14 16.22 22.62
N GLY A 145 14.14 17.25 21.77
CA GLY A 145 15.24 17.59 20.86
C GLY A 145 15.16 16.95 19.47
N GLY A 146 14.09 16.22 19.15
CA GLY A 146 13.83 15.69 17.82
C GLY A 146 13.04 16.67 16.93
N PRO A 147 12.70 16.29 15.70
CA PRO A 147 12.00 17.15 14.75
C PRO A 147 10.47 17.00 14.76
N VAL A 148 9.90 16.05 15.50
CA VAL A 148 8.46 15.76 15.47
C VAL A 148 7.68 16.83 16.21
N ILE A 149 6.79 17.53 15.48
CA ILE A 149 6.00 18.65 16.01
C ILE A 149 4.54 18.30 16.30
N MET A 150 4.00 17.26 15.66
CA MET A 150 2.58 16.88 15.78
C MET A 150 2.40 15.40 15.46
N MET A 151 1.40 14.76 16.09
CA MET A 151 0.98 13.39 15.75
C MET A 151 -0.53 13.31 15.55
N GLN A 152 -0.97 12.47 14.62
CA GLN A 152 -2.38 12.26 14.32
C GLN A 152 -2.96 11.08 15.07
N ILE A 153 -4.23 11.21 15.46
CA ILE A 153 -5.09 10.16 16.00
C ILE A 153 -6.01 9.69 14.89
N GLU A 154 -6.03 8.38 14.59
CA GLU A 154 -6.86 7.77 13.56
C GLU A 154 -6.69 8.40 12.16
N ASN A 155 -7.52 8.08 11.21
CA ASN A 155 -7.53 8.72 9.90
C ASN A 155 -8.94 8.72 9.29
N GLU A 156 -9.42 9.92 8.92
CA GLU A 156 -10.72 10.13 8.30
C GLU A 156 -11.86 9.37 9.01
N TYR A 157 -11.77 9.35 10.34
CA TYR A 157 -12.66 8.53 11.16
C TYR A 157 -14.14 8.90 11.00
N GLY A 158 -14.41 10.19 10.78
CA GLY A 158 -15.76 10.67 10.56
C GLY A 158 -16.43 10.19 9.27
N SER A 159 -15.67 9.68 8.32
CA SER A 159 -16.22 9.00 7.12
C SER A 159 -16.51 7.52 7.36
N TYR A 160 -16.00 6.96 8.46
CA TYR A 160 -16.17 5.55 8.82
C TYR A 160 -17.16 5.35 9.97
N ALA A 161 -17.02 6.15 11.05
CA ALA A 161 -17.81 6.00 12.27
C ALA A 161 -17.85 7.30 13.11
N ASN A 162 -18.41 7.21 14.31
CA ASN A 162 -18.52 8.32 15.25
C ASN A 162 -18.29 7.89 16.72
N ASP A 163 -17.54 6.85 16.95
CA ASP A 163 -17.22 6.32 18.29
C ASP A 163 -16.20 7.20 19.00
N LYS A 164 -16.68 8.24 19.70
CA LYS A 164 -15.84 9.16 20.47
C LYS A 164 -15.01 8.46 21.54
N LYS A 165 -15.58 7.42 22.15
CA LYS A 165 -14.90 6.66 23.19
C LYS A 165 -13.63 5.98 22.66
N TYR A 166 -13.67 5.51 21.41
CA TYR A 166 -12.50 4.95 20.73
C TYR A 166 -11.42 6.01 20.48
N LEU A 167 -11.81 7.17 19.94
CA LEU A 167 -10.87 8.27 19.68
C LEU A 167 -10.25 8.83 20.96
N GLU A 168 -11.05 8.99 22.02
CA GLU A 168 -10.58 9.42 23.33
C GLU A 168 -9.59 8.38 23.93
N TRP A 169 -9.90 7.10 23.79
CA TRP A 169 -9.02 6.03 24.24
C TRP A 169 -7.66 6.06 23.51
N LEU A 170 -7.65 6.30 22.19
CA LEU A 170 -6.40 6.45 21.43
C LEU A 170 -5.59 7.66 21.89
N ARG A 171 -6.24 8.82 22.07
CA ARG A 171 -5.61 10.03 22.62
C ARG A 171 -4.95 9.73 23.96
N ASP A 172 -5.70 9.13 24.86
CA ASP A 172 -5.27 8.88 26.23
C ASP A 172 -4.14 7.83 26.27
N LEU A 173 -4.20 6.81 25.43
CA LEU A 173 -3.12 5.84 25.27
C LEU A 173 -1.83 6.50 24.74
N MET A 174 -1.90 7.35 23.73
CA MET A 174 -0.72 8.07 23.23
C MET A 174 -0.11 8.95 24.34
N ARG A 175 -0.94 9.66 25.13
CA ARG A 175 -0.50 10.45 26.28
C ARG A 175 0.14 9.57 27.37
N GLU A 176 -0.50 8.45 27.72
CA GLU A 176 0.04 7.46 28.67
C GLU A 176 1.42 6.97 28.24
N LEU A 177 1.62 6.73 26.95
CA LEU A 177 2.88 6.25 26.37
C LEU A 177 3.93 7.36 26.13
N GLY A 178 3.66 8.59 26.60
CA GLY A 178 4.62 9.68 26.67
C GLY A 178 4.69 10.57 25.42
N ILE A 179 3.62 10.61 24.63
CA ILE A 179 3.50 11.59 23.53
C ILE A 179 3.03 12.91 24.11
N THR A 180 3.86 13.94 23.98
CA THR A 180 3.67 15.29 24.53
C THR A 180 3.30 16.34 23.48
N VAL A 181 3.75 16.15 22.24
CA VAL A 181 3.44 17.07 21.13
C VAL A 181 1.93 17.19 20.88
N PRO A 182 1.44 18.29 20.30
CA PRO A 182 0.06 18.42 19.90
C PRO A 182 -0.45 17.22 19.10
N LEU A 183 -1.68 16.79 19.41
CA LEU A 183 -2.38 15.75 18.66
C LEU A 183 -3.41 16.40 17.74
N CYS A 184 -3.63 15.78 16.58
CA CYS A 184 -4.64 16.20 15.62
C CYS A 184 -5.50 15.03 15.15
N THR A 185 -6.66 15.34 14.58
CA THR A 185 -7.46 14.46 13.73
C THR A 185 -7.55 15.06 12.34
N SER A 186 -7.86 14.24 11.35
CA SER A 186 -7.94 14.65 9.96
C SER A 186 -9.16 14.01 9.32
N ASP A 187 -10.09 14.81 8.82
CA ASP A 187 -11.40 14.37 8.31
C ASP A 187 -11.80 15.19 7.09
N GLY A 188 -12.79 14.72 6.32
CA GLY A 188 -13.39 15.53 5.26
C GLY A 188 -14.06 16.79 5.84
N PRO A 189 -14.14 17.90 5.06
CA PRO A 189 -14.59 19.22 5.56
C PRO A 189 -16.12 19.35 5.62
N THR A 190 -16.83 18.30 5.99
CA THR A 190 -18.30 18.30 6.12
C THR A 190 -18.71 18.22 7.59
N HIS A 191 -19.98 18.56 7.85
CA HIS A 191 -20.55 18.51 9.20
C HIS A 191 -20.37 17.15 9.86
N ASP A 192 -20.85 16.11 9.19
CA ASP A 192 -20.86 14.75 9.76
C ASP A 192 -19.45 14.20 9.94
N MET A 193 -18.54 14.42 8.96
CA MET A 193 -17.17 13.95 9.02
C MET A 193 -16.38 14.61 10.15
N LEU A 194 -16.41 15.94 10.28
CA LEU A 194 -15.71 16.65 11.36
C LEU A 194 -16.32 16.32 12.72
N HIS A 195 -17.65 16.28 12.83
CA HIS A 195 -18.31 15.91 14.08
C HIS A 195 -18.11 14.43 14.43
N GLY A 196 -18.04 13.54 13.45
CA GLY A 196 -17.74 12.11 13.66
C GLY A 196 -16.30 11.86 14.05
N GLY A 197 -15.35 12.50 13.34
CA GLY A 197 -13.94 12.15 13.36
C GLY A 197 -13.07 12.85 14.39
N THR A 198 -13.49 14.00 14.97
CA THR A 198 -12.66 14.72 15.94
C THR A 198 -13.23 14.69 17.37
N ILE A 199 -12.38 15.00 18.35
CA ILE A 199 -12.71 15.07 19.79
C ILE A 199 -12.22 16.37 20.40
N ASP A 200 -12.68 16.68 21.62
CA ASP A 200 -12.25 17.87 22.36
C ASP A 200 -10.79 17.76 22.82
N GLY A 201 -10.10 18.90 22.82
CA GLY A 201 -8.70 19.00 23.22
C GLY A 201 -7.69 18.50 22.17
N VAL A 202 -8.15 18.24 20.94
CA VAL A 202 -7.34 17.82 19.79
C VAL A 202 -7.56 18.79 18.65
N LEU A 203 -6.51 19.10 17.90
CA LEU A 203 -6.63 19.94 16.70
C LEU A 203 -7.42 19.20 15.62
N ALA A 204 -8.49 19.83 15.13
CA ALA A 204 -9.18 19.36 13.94
C ALA A 204 -8.49 19.89 12.68
N THR A 205 -8.15 19.02 11.76
CA THR A 205 -7.67 19.35 10.41
C THR A 205 -8.62 18.80 9.36
N ALA A 206 -8.51 19.26 8.12
CA ALA A 206 -9.39 18.82 7.06
C ALA A 206 -8.63 18.27 5.85
N ASN A 207 -9.24 17.30 5.13
CA ASN A 207 -8.71 16.71 3.91
C ASN A 207 -9.59 17.11 2.73
N PHE A 208 -9.02 17.71 1.70
CA PHE A 208 -9.75 18.11 0.49
C PHE A 208 -8.78 18.50 -0.65
N GLY A 209 -9.25 18.40 -1.91
CA GLY A 209 -8.48 18.77 -3.10
C GLY A 209 -8.94 20.06 -3.78
N SER A 210 -10.04 20.67 -3.33
CA SER A 210 -10.62 21.87 -3.94
C SER A 210 -11.56 22.61 -2.99
N ARG A 211 -12.05 23.79 -3.39
CA ARG A 211 -12.98 24.62 -2.61
C ARG A 211 -12.43 25.02 -1.24
N VAL A 212 -11.18 25.49 -1.22
CA VAL A 212 -10.44 25.87 0.00
C VAL A 212 -11.23 26.85 0.88
N GLU A 213 -11.82 27.90 0.27
CA GLU A 213 -12.57 28.92 1.02
C GLU A 213 -13.79 28.34 1.74
N GLU A 214 -14.50 27.41 1.10
CA GLU A 214 -15.64 26.72 1.70
C GLU A 214 -15.20 25.78 2.83
N ALA A 215 -14.18 24.95 2.57
CA ALA A 215 -13.66 23.99 3.53
C ALA A 215 -13.08 24.68 4.78
N PHE A 216 -12.22 25.68 4.60
CA PHE A 216 -11.67 26.45 5.72
C PHE A 216 -12.71 27.35 6.39
N GLY A 217 -13.66 27.87 5.61
CA GLY A 217 -14.80 28.62 6.17
C GLY A 217 -15.68 27.75 7.07
N TYR A 218 -15.85 26.47 6.75
CA TYR A 218 -16.53 25.51 7.62
C TYR A 218 -15.68 25.15 8.85
N LEU A 219 -14.41 24.78 8.64
CA LEU A 219 -13.48 24.39 9.72
C LEU A 219 -13.34 25.52 10.78
N SER A 220 -13.26 26.80 10.35
CA SER A 220 -13.17 27.96 11.24
C SER A 220 -14.42 28.15 12.10
N LYS A 221 -15.61 27.82 11.58
CA LYS A 221 -16.87 27.83 12.35
C LYS A 221 -16.94 26.64 13.30
N PHE A 222 -16.46 25.49 12.87
CA PHE A 222 -16.44 24.27 13.68
C PHE A 222 -15.47 24.37 14.87
N ARG A 223 -14.28 24.95 14.67
CA ARG A 223 -13.26 25.21 15.71
C ARG A 223 -12.81 26.68 15.66
N PRO A 224 -13.55 27.60 16.25
CA PRO A 224 -13.13 29.01 16.31
C PRO A 224 -11.82 29.18 17.07
N ASN A 225 -11.01 30.15 16.64
CA ASN A 225 -9.71 30.49 17.24
C ASN A 225 -8.72 29.28 17.22
N SER A 226 -8.73 28.53 16.15
CA SER A 226 -7.84 27.40 15.91
C SER A 226 -7.14 27.58 14.55
N PRO A 227 -5.88 27.09 14.38
CA PRO A 227 -5.23 27.15 13.08
C PRO A 227 -6.01 26.36 12.03
N LEU A 228 -6.11 26.92 10.83
CA LEU A 228 -6.67 26.23 9.67
C LEU A 228 -5.56 25.39 9.02
N MET A 229 -5.79 24.09 8.85
CA MET A 229 -4.85 23.19 8.21
C MET A 229 -5.55 22.17 7.31
N CYS A 230 -5.10 22.10 6.08
CA CYS A 230 -5.38 20.99 5.19
C CYS A 230 -4.30 19.92 5.40
N MET A 231 -4.67 18.78 5.99
CA MET A 231 -3.72 17.70 6.28
C MET A 231 -3.49 16.82 5.05
N GLU A 232 -4.43 16.78 4.13
CA GLU A 232 -4.27 16.16 2.82
C GLU A 232 -4.86 17.08 1.75
N PHE A 233 -3.97 17.80 1.07
CA PHE A 233 -4.33 18.54 -0.12
C PHE A 233 -4.16 17.61 -1.34
N TRP A 234 -5.27 17.04 -1.80
CA TRP A 234 -5.29 16.09 -2.91
C TRP A 234 -5.02 16.79 -4.25
N ILE A 235 -3.80 16.68 -4.75
CA ILE A 235 -3.33 17.34 -5.98
C ILE A 235 -3.27 16.41 -7.19
N GLY A 236 -3.60 15.16 -7.01
CA GLY A 236 -3.68 14.09 -7.99
C GLY A 236 -4.63 13.00 -7.49
N TRP A 237 -4.49 11.79 -8.02
CA TRP A 237 -5.28 10.63 -7.61
C TRP A 237 -4.52 9.33 -7.90
N PHE A 238 -4.93 8.25 -7.24
CA PHE A 238 -4.38 6.91 -7.45
C PHE A 238 -5.04 6.19 -8.64
N ASP A 239 -4.37 5.16 -9.14
CA ASP A 239 -4.85 4.29 -10.20
C ASP A 239 -5.27 2.92 -9.69
N ALA A 240 -6.30 2.35 -10.30
CA ALA A 240 -6.70 0.96 -10.13
C ALA A 240 -6.44 0.17 -11.42
N TRP A 241 -6.13 -1.12 -11.27
CA TRP A 241 -6.04 -2.03 -12.41
C TRP A 241 -7.36 -2.04 -13.21
N GLY A 242 -7.24 -1.84 -14.51
CA GLY A 242 -8.39 -1.73 -15.42
C GLY A 242 -8.84 -0.29 -15.72
N ASN A 243 -8.25 0.73 -15.11
CA ASN A 243 -8.45 2.11 -15.55
C ASN A 243 -7.98 2.28 -16.99
N GLU A 244 -8.68 3.11 -17.78
CA GLU A 244 -8.33 3.34 -19.19
C GLU A 244 -6.99 4.06 -19.36
N LYS A 245 -6.62 4.91 -18.38
CA LYS A 245 -5.40 5.72 -18.39
C LYS A 245 -5.02 6.11 -16.97
N HIS A 246 -3.78 6.56 -16.81
CA HIS A 246 -3.29 7.20 -15.59
C HIS A 246 -4.15 8.41 -15.19
N MET A 247 -4.49 8.49 -13.90
CA MET A 247 -5.28 9.57 -13.32
C MET A 247 -4.42 10.81 -13.09
N THR A 248 -4.83 11.94 -13.65
CA THR A 248 -4.12 13.22 -13.47
C THR A 248 -5.05 14.30 -12.94
N GLY A 249 -4.54 15.17 -12.07
CA GLY A 249 -5.25 16.32 -11.53
C GLY A 249 -5.25 17.52 -12.51
N ASP A 250 -6.17 18.45 -12.26
CA ASP A 250 -6.18 19.76 -12.94
C ASP A 250 -5.15 20.68 -12.27
N LEU A 251 -4.02 20.90 -12.95
CA LEU A 251 -2.90 21.67 -12.43
C LEU A 251 -3.23 23.16 -12.24
N GLU A 252 -4.05 23.77 -13.12
CA GLU A 252 -4.44 25.19 -13.01
C GLU A 252 -5.38 25.39 -11.81
N MET A 253 -6.32 24.48 -11.62
CA MET A 253 -7.18 24.47 -10.44
C MET A 253 -6.35 24.31 -9.17
N ALA A 254 -5.43 23.34 -9.14
CA ALA A 254 -4.58 23.06 -7.97
C ALA A 254 -3.70 24.28 -7.60
N GLU A 255 -3.19 25.02 -8.57
CA GLU A 255 -2.45 26.29 -8.33
C GLU A 255 -3.31 27.36 -7.67
N GLY A 256 -4.52 27.57 -8.19
CA GLY A 256 -5.47 28.54 -7.64
C GLY A 256 -5.87 28.20 -6.20
N GLU A 257 -6.13 26.92 -5.94
CA GLU A 257 -6.47 26.42 -4.60
C GLU A 257 -5.28 26.51 -3.64
N LEU A 258 -4.05 26.22 -4.09
CA LEU A 258 -2.83 26.37 -3.28
C LEU A 258 -2.57 27.81 -2.87
N ASP A 259 -2.73 28.77 -3.78
CA ASP A 259 -2.52 30.20 -3.48
C ASP A 259 -3.49 30.66 -2.38
N LYS A 260 -4.79 30.34 -2.48
CA LYS A 260 -5.79 30.60 -1.45
C LYS A 260 -5.48 29.88 -0.14
N MET A 261 -5.05 28.64 -0.20
CA MET A 261 -4.75 27.84 1.00
C MET A 261 -3.58 28.43 1.78
N LEU A 262 -2.54 28.91 1.09
CA LEU A 262 -1.39 29.58 1.71
C LEU A 262 -1.74 30.98 2.24
N GLU A 263 -2.71 31.66 1.66
CA GLU A 263 -3.24 32.92 2.22
C GLU A 263 -3.97 32.67 3.54
N LEU A 264 -4.85 31.67 3.59
CA LEU A 264 -5.79 31.46 4.70
C LEU A 264 -5.23 30.59 5.83
N GLY A 265 -4.33 29.64 5.54
CA GLY A 265 -3.94 28.62 6.52
C GLY A 265 -2.64 27.91 6.20
N ASN A 266 -2.64 26.62 6.49
CA ASN A 266 -1.50 25.71 6.41
C ASN A 266 -1.85 24.53 5.49
N VAL A 267 -0.82 23.90 4.91
CA VAL A 267 -0.98 22.85 3.92
C VAL A 267 -0.02 21.68 4.14
N ASN A 268 -0.51 20.48 3.90
CA ASN A 268 0.28 19.30 3.61
C ASN A 268 -0.11 18.75 2.23
N PHE A 269 0.84 18.73 1.31
CA PHE A 269 0.60 18.18 -0.04
C PHE A 269 0.45 16.66 0.03
N TYR A 270 -0.63 16.16 -0.48
CA TYR A 270 -0.87 14.72 -0.63
C TYR A 270 -1.02 14.38 -2.11
N MET A 271 0.00 13.81 -2.77
CA MET A 271 1.33 13.45 -2.28
C MET A 271 2.38 14.45 -2.75
N PHE A 272 3.43 14.68 -1.97
CA PHE A 272 4.66 15.27 -2.50
C PHE A 272 5.38 14.27 -3.39
N GLU A 273 5.54 13.04 -2.91
CA GLU A 273 5.94 11.87 -3.69
C GLU A 273 5.10 10.67 -3.26
N GLY A 274 4.49 10.00 -4.23
CA GLY A 274 3.68 8.83 -3.97
C GLY A 274 4.51 7.58 -3.69
N GLY A 275 5.51 7.30 -4.53
CA GLY A 275 6.36 6.12 -4.43
C GLY A 275 5.71 4.86 -4.99
N THR A 276 6.10 3.70 -4.44
CA THR A 276 5.74 2.37 -4.96
C THR A 276 5.07 1.52 -3.90
N ASN A 277 3.98 0.85 -4.25
CA ASN A 277 3.36 -0.21 -3.45
C ASN A 277 4.16 -1.51 -3.61
N PHE A 278 5.34 -1.58 -3.00
CA PHE A 278 6.20 -2.76 -3.13
C PHE A 278 5.52 -4.03 -2.64
N GLY A 279 5.86 -5.14 -3.28
CA GLY A 279 5.36 -6.45 -2.90
C GLY A 279 3.87 -6.61 -3.18
N PHE A 280 3.13 -7.03 -2.15
CA PHE A 280 1.69 -7.24 -2.20
C PHE A 280 0.94 -6.13 -1.43
N MET A 281 1.53 -4.95 -1.27
CA MET A 281 1.05 -3.92 -0.35
C MET A 281 0.09 -2.90 -0.98
N ASN A 282 -0.23 -3.01 -2.27
CA ASN A 282 -1.34 -2.23 -2.82
C ASN A 282 -2.65 -2.56 -2.09
N GLY A 283 -3.43 -1.54 -1.79
CA GLY A 283 -4.79 -1.67 -1.32
C GLY A 283 -5.78 -1.92 -2.45
N ALA A 284 -7.03 -1.75 -2.12
CA ALA A 284 -8.14 -1.80 -3.06
C ALA A 284 -9.29 -0.92 -2.57
N ASN A 285 -10.15 -0.50 -3.48
CA ASN A 285 -11.43 0.12 -3.15
C ASN A 285 -12.58 -0.81 -3.55
N TYR A 286 -13.76 -0.57 -2.98
CA TYR A 286 -14.96 -1.31 -3.31
C TYR A 286 -16.14 -0.35 -3.45
N TYR A 287 -16.48 -0.02 -4.68
CA TYR A 287 -17.65 0.80 -5.01
C TYR A 287 -18.76 -0.08 -5.56
N GLU A 288 -18.75 -0.35 -6.86
CA GLU A 288 -19.64 -1.32 -7.51
C GLU A 288 -19.04 -2.72 -7.58
N GLY A 289 -17.75 -2.87 -7.33
CA GLY A 289 -16.94 -4.08 -7.31
C GLY A 289 -15.56 -3.77 -6.77
N LEU A 290 -14.72 -4.80 -6.65
CA LEU A 290 -13.34 -4.67 -6.20
C LEU A 290 -12.49 -3.96 -7.27
N THR A 291 -11.82 -2.90 -6.88
CA THR A 291 -10.89 -2.14 -7.71
C THR A 291 -9.50 -2.14 -7.03
N PRO A 292 -8.65 -3.14 -7.34
CA PRO A 292 -7.31 -3.22 -6.78
C PRO A 292 -6.43 -2.10 -7.32
N ASP A 293 -5.66 -1.46 -6.42
CA ASP A 293 -4.74 -0.39 -6.81
C ASP A 293 -3.53 -0.96 -7.56
N VAL A 294 -2.97 -0.16 -8.47
CA VAL A 294 -1.76 -0.54 -9.21
C VAL A 294 -0.51 -0.51 -8.32
N THR A 295 0.60 -1.05 -8.81
CA THR A 295 1.87 -1.07 -8.08
C THR A 295 2.46 0.32 -7.92
N SER A 296 2.39 1.17 -8.96
CA SER A 296 2.81 2.57 -8.85
C SER A 296 1.84 3.37 -7.98
N TYR A 297 2.36 4.10 -7.01
CA TYR A 297 1.60 5.13 -6.31
C TYR A 297 2.06 6.52 -6.77
N ASP A 298 2.29 6.68 -8.07
CA ASP A 298 2.71 7.97 -8.67
C ASP A 298 1.77 9.10 -8.25
N TYR A 299 0.46 8.84 -8.22
CA TYR A 299 -0.57 9.76 -7.72
C TYR A 299 -0.68 11.07 -8.52
N ASP A 300 0.03 11.22 -9.64
CA ASP A 300 0.26 12.52 -10.27
C ASP A 300 0.81 13.55 -9.24
N ALA A 301 1.75 13.11 -8.42
CA ALA A 301 2.32 13.85 -7.30
C ALA A 301 3.22 15.01 -7.76
N ILE A 302 3.83 15.71 -6.80
CA ILE A 302 4.77 16.82 -7.09
C ILE A 302 6.10 16.30 -7.65
N LEU A 303 6.54 15.11 -7.22
CA LEU A 303 7.59 14.33 -7.87
C LEU A 303 6.97 13.13 -8.56
N THR A 304 7.61 12.62 -9.60
CA THR A 304 7.25 11.31 -10.19
C THR A 304 7.60 10.18 -9.23
N GLU A 305 7.10 8.94 -9.49
CA GLU A 305 7.39 7.74 -8.68
C GLU A 305 8.90 7.53 -8.45
N ASP A 306 9.73 7.82 -9.44
CA ASP A 306 11.20 7.74 -9.36
C ASP A 306 11.87 9.05 -8.88
N GLY A 307 11.06 10.01 -8.40
CA GLY A 307 11.54 11.24 -7.76
C GLY A 307 11.97 12.36 -8.70
N GLN A 308 11.60 12.33 -9.97
CA GLN A 308 11.93 13.42 -10.89
C GLN A 308 11.03 14.64 -10.65
N ILE A 309 11.60 15.83 -10.88
CA ILE A 309 10.89 17.10 -10.73
C ILE A 309 9.90 17.31 -11.86
N THR A 310 8.62 17.46 -11.51
CA THR A 310 7.52 17.69 -12.46
C THR A 310 7.30 19.17 -12.77
N GLU A 311 6.40 19.46 -13.71
CA GLU A 311 5.93 20.84 -13.95
C GLU A 311 5.13 21.36 -12.75
N LYS A 312 4.37 20.51 -12.08
CA LYS A 312 3.64 20.79 -10.83
C LYS A 312 4.59 21.33 -9.75
N TYR A 313 5.75 20.68 -9.57
CA TYR A 313 6.80 21.16 -8.66
C TYR A 313 7.25 22.58 -8.98
N ARG A 314 7.55 22.89 -10.27
CA ARG A 314 8.05 24.20 -10.68
C ARG A 314 7.02 25.30 -10.46
N ARG A 315 5.77 25.00 -10.75
CA ARG A 315 4.65 25.93 -10.60
C ARG A 315 4.33 26.18 -9.12
N PHE A 316 4.24 25.15 -8.29
CA PHE A 316 4.00 25.28 -6.85
C PHE A 316 5.12 26.01 -6.13
N LYS A 317 6.38 25.81 -6.54
CA LYS A 317 7.54 26.56 -6.01
C LYS A 317 7.36 28.07 -6.17
N LYS A 318 6.86 28.53 -7.32
CA LYS A 318 6.59 29.95 -7.57
C LYS A 318 5.50 30.50 -6.64
N ILE A 319 4.45 29.72 -6.39
CA ILE A 319 3.38 30.12 -5.49
C ILE A 319 3.89 30.20 -4.06
N ILE A 320 4.57 29.17 -3.58
CA ILE A 320 5.14 29.14 -2.21
C ILE A 320 6.08 30.34 -2.00
N GLY A 321 6.84 30.72 -3.03
CA GLY A 321 7.74 31.89 -3.02
C GLY A 321 7.07 33.22 -2.77
N LYS A 322 5.72 33.34 -2.90
CA LYS A 322 4.98 34.55 -2.53
C LYS A 322 4.80 34.68 -1.00
N TYR A 323 4.84 33.56 -0.27
CA TYR A 323 4.50 33.48 1.15
C TYR A 323 5.71 33.27 2.06
N ARG A 324 6.82 32.78 1.52
CA ARG A 324 8.08 32.61 2.24
C ARG A 324 9.28 32.61 1.31
N GLU A 325 10.43 32.94 1.86
CA GLU A 325 11.70 32.81 1.13
C GLU A 325 12.00 31.31 0.87
N ILE A 326 12.27 30.99 -0.39
CA ILE A 326 12.62 29.63 -0.80
C ILE A 326 14.10 29.37 -0.51
N PRO A 327 14.44 28.32 0.25
CA PRO A 327 15.83 27.98 0.54
C PRO A 327 16.60 27.67 -0.75
N LYS A 328 17.80 28.20 -0.87
CA LYS A 328 18.73 27.81 -1.93
C LYS A 328 19.44 26.53 -1.49
N ILE A 329 19.02 25.39 -2.04
CA ILE A 329 19.60 24.09 -1.74
C ILE A 329 20.21 23.54 -3.01
N GLU A 330 21.45 23.11 -2.93
CA GLU A 330 22.08 22.27 -3.94
C GLU A 330 21.68 20.81 -3.68
N LEU A 331 21.04 20.20 -4.68
CA LEU A 331 20.65 18.79 -4.59
C LEU A 331 21.90 17.92 -4.66
N THR A 332 22.05 17.03 -3.70
CA THR A 332 23.28 16.24 -3.52
C THR A 332 23.27 14.93 -4.29
N THR A 333 22.12 14.51 -4.81
CA THR A 333 21.93 13.23 -5.49
C THR A 333 21.62 13.44 -6.97
N ASP A 334 22.34 12.73 -7.84
CA ASP A 334 22.07 12.62 -9.27
C ASP A 334 21.61 11.19 -9.55
N ILE A 335 20.29 10.98 -9.65
CA ILE A 335 19.69 9.67 -9.90
C ILE A 335 19.57 9.48 -11.40
N LYS A 336 20.36 8.55 -11.93
CA LYS A 336 20.39 8.22 -13.35
C LYS A 336 19.35 7.17 -13.68
N ARG A 337 18.71 7.32 -14.83
CA ARG A 337 17.88 6.29 -15.46
C ARG A 337 18.70 5.51 -16.48
N MET A 338 18.62 4.17 -16.40
CA MET A 338 19.39 3.25 -17.21
C MET A 338 18.48 2.37 -18.07
N ASP A 339 18.91 2.11 -19.31
CA ASP A 339 18.32 1.09 -20.17
C ASP A 339 19.26 -0.11 -20.21
N TYR A 340 18.84 -1.24 -19.63
CA TYR A 340 19.64 -2.48 -19.66
C TYR A 340 19.23 -3.41 -20.80
N GLY A 341 18.30 -2.97 -21.67
CA GLY A 341 17.92 -3.67 -22.87
C GLY A 341 16.87 -4.77 -22.67
N VAL A 342 16.88 -5.72 -23.59
CA VAL A 342 15.93 -6.85 -23.62
C VAL A 342 16.60 -8.09 -23.06
N LEU A 343 15.95 -8.73 -22.10
CA LEU A 343 16.42 -9.94 -21.44
C LEU A 343 15.57 -11.13 -21.90
N PRO A 344 16.15 -12.13 -22.58
CA PRO A 344 15.42 -13.35 -22.91
C PRO A 344 15.18 -14.21 -21.66
N VAL A 345 14.11 -15.00 -21.67
CA VAL A 345 13.88 -16.05 -20.66
C VAL A 345 15.03 -17.04 -20.71
N GLN A 346 15.66 -17.29 -19.58
CA GLN A 346 16.78 -18.26 -19.47
C GLN A 346 16.32 -19.61 -18.95
N GLU A 347 15.46 -19.59 -17.92
CA GLU A 347 14.92 -20.80 -17.31
C GLU A 347 13.44 -20.57 -16.96
N LYS A 348 12.66 -21.64 -16.95
CA LYS A 348 11.25 -21.61 -16.61
C LYS A 348 10.82 -22.95 -16.00
N VAL A 349 9.83 -22.87 -15.08
CA VAL A 349 9.27 -24.05 -14.42
C VAL A 349 7.82 -23.81 -14.06
N SER A 350 6.95 -24.82 -14.17
CA SER A 350 5.54 -24.70 -13.78
C SER A 350 5.36 -24.70 -12.25
N LEU A 351 4.40 -23.91 -11.75
CA LEU A 351 4.06 -23.88 -10.33
C LEU A 351 3.82 -25.29 -9.78
N PHE A 352 3.02 -26.10 -10.47
CA PHE A 352 2.68 -27.45 -10.02
C PHE A 352 3.88 -28.39 -9.89
N SER A 353 4.96 -28.13 -10.60
CA SER A 353 6.17 -28.94 -10.55
C SER A 353 7.07 -28.63 -9.34
N VAL A 354 6.93 -27.42 -8.77
CA VAL A 354 7.74 -26.93 -7.63
C VAL A 354 6.89 -26.59 -6.40
N LEU A 355 5.63 -26.99 -6.39
CA LEU A 355 4.67 -26.62 -5.33
C LEU A 355 5.13 -27.08 -3.93
N GLU A 356 5.62 -28.33 -3.84
CA GLU A 356 6.04 -28.93 -2.55
C GLU A 356 7.36 -28.35 -2.02
N GLU A 357 8.20 -27.75 -2.88
CA GLU A 357 9.39 -27.01 -2.46
C GLU A 357 9.01 -25.63 -1.88
N LEU A 358 7.99 -25.01 -2.46
CA LEU A 358 7.55 -23.67 -2.05
C LEU A 358 6.65 -23.72 -0.81
N SER A 359 5.87 -24.78 -0.63
CA SER A 359 4.87 -24.85 0.43
C SER A 359 4.61 -26.28 0.89
N ALA A 360 4.60 -26.49 2.20
CA ALA A 360 4.11 -27.74 2.78
C ALA A 360 2.57 -27.71 2.84
N PRO A 361 1.88 -28.81 2.48
CA PRO A 361 0.43 -28.88 2.51
C PRO A 361 -0.11 -28.85 3.95
N ILE A 362 -1.20 -28.12 4.14
CA ILE A 362 -1.99 -28.12 5.36
C ILE A 362 -3.32 -28.82 5.06
N GLU A 363 -3.58 -29.93 5.73
CA GLU A 363 -4.81 -30.70 5.50
C GLU A 363 -5.97 -30.22 6.37
N ASN A 364 -7.12 -30.00 5.73
CA ASN A 364 -8.36 -29.63 6.41
C ASN A 364 -9.58 -30.30 5.73
N THR A 365 -10.62 -30.55 6.50
CA THR A 365 -11.89 -31.02 5.94
C THR A 365 -12.52 -29.98 5.02
N PHE A 366 -12.47 -28.70 5.41
CA PHE A 366 -12.95 -27.57 4.63
C PHE A 366 -11.78 -26.64 4.28
N PRO A 367 -11.82 -25.95 3.13
CA PRO A 367 -10.83 -24.93 2.84
C PRO A 367 -10.87 -23.85 3.92
N GLN A 368 -9.69 -23.35 4.27
CA GLN A 368 -9.51 -22.25 5.22
C GLN A 368 -8.98 -21.03 4.50
N PRO A 369 -9.37 -19.81 4.90
CA PRO A 369 -8.80 -18.58 4.34
C PRO A 369 -7.35 -18.41 4.78
N MET A 370 -6.60 -17.57 4.03
CA MET A 370 -5.17 -17.32 4.25
C MET A 370 -4.86 -16.97 5.71
N GLU A 371 -5.65 -16.09 6.34
CA GLU A 371 -5.42 -15.57 7.68
C GLU A 371 -5.50 -16.68 8.75
N LYS A 372 -6.37 -17.66 8.57
CA LYS A 372 -6.46 -18.84 9.46
C LYS A 372 -5.26 -19.78 9.34
N LEU A 373 -4.55 -19.71 8.22
CA LEU A 373 -3.33 -20.48 7.94
C LEU A 373 -2.04 -19.70 8.24
N GLY A 374 -2.16 -18.51 8.84
CA GLY A 374 -1.01 -17.65 9.16
C GLY A 374 -0.39 -16.96 7.95
N GLN A 375 -1.13 -16.85 6.85
CA GLN A 375 -0.69 -16.17 5.63
C GLN A 375 -1.39 -14.81 5.49
N SER A 376 -0.61 -13.75 5.25
CA SER A 376 -1.15 -12.40 5.13
C SER A 376 -1.37 -11.96 3.68
N TYR A 377 -0.57 -12.41 2.72
CA TYR A 377 -0.59 -11.94 1.33
C TYR A 377 -0.16 -13.02 0.33
N GLY A 378 -0.22 -12.70 -0.95
CA GLY A 378 0.21 -13.57 -2.05
C GLY A 378 -0.90 -14.46 -2.58
N TYR A 379 -0.59 -15.72 -2.79
CA TYR A 379 -1.45 -16.72 -3.39
C TYR A 379 -1.67 -17.89 -2.43
N ILE A 380 -2.74 -18.64 -2.64
CA ILE A 380 -2.95 -19.94 -1.98
C ILE A 380 -3.48 -20.93 -3.00
N LEU A 381 -2.95 -22.16 -2.98
CA LEU A 381 -3.47 -23.23 -3.81
C LEU A 381 -4.20 -24.26 -2.96
N TYR A 382 -5.45 -24.54 -3.33
CA TYR A 382 -6.29 -25.57 -2.75
C TYR A 382 -6.31 -26.77 -3.68
N HIS A 383 -5.93 -27.94 -3.18
CA HIS A 383 -5.88 -29.17 -3.93
C HIS A 383 -6.83 -30.20 -3.33
N THR A 384 -7.54 -30.94 -4.17
CA THR A 384 -8.42 -32.05 -3.77
C THR A 384 -8.54 -33.10 -4.84
N ASP A 385 -8.84 -34.33 -4.45
CA ASP A 385 -9.18 -35.46 -5.32
C ASP A 385 -10.68 -35.46 -5.59
N LEU A 386 -11.10 -35.48 -6.84
CA LEU A 386 -12.49 -35.54 -7.28
C LEU A 386 -13.15 -36.91 -7.07
N ARG A 387 -12.40 -37.93 -6.61
CA ARG A 387 -12.89 -39.25 -6.18
C ARG A 387 -13.64 -40.01 -7.27
N THR A 388 -14.98 -40.07 -7.13
CA THR A 388 -15.87 -40.81 -8.04
C THR A 388 -16.53 -39.93 -9.08
N GLU A 389 -16.30 -38.62 -9.04
CA GLU A 389 -16.83 -37.72 -10.05
C GLU A 389 -16.11 -37.97 -11.40
N GLU A 390 -16.84 -37.84 -12.47
CA GLU A 390 -16.35 -37.97 -13.84
C GLU A 390 -16.77 -36.76 -14.70
N HIS A 391 -17.51 -35.82 -14.05
CA HIS A 391 -18.06 -34.67 -14.72
C HIS A 391 -18.27 -33.51 -13.74
N LEU A 392 -17.78 -32.32 -14.10
CA LEU A 392 -18.05 -31.07 -13.36
C LEU A 392 -19.02 -30.22 -14.18
N ARG A 393 -20.26 -30.11 -13.68
CA ARG A 393 -21.35 -29.35 -14.32
C ARG A 393 -21.60 -28.03 -13.64
N ARG A 394 -21.37 -27.96 -12.33
CA ARG A 394 -21.62 -26.76 -11.50
C ARG A 394 -20.53 -26.61 -10.46
N LEU A 395 -20.08 -25.39 -10.30
CA LEU A 395 -19.06 -24.99 -9.32
C LEU A 395 -19.52 -23.74 -8.57
N GLN A 396 -19.41 -23.76 -7.24
CA GLN A 396 -19.53 -22.55 -6.42
C GLN A 396 -18.41 -22.51 -5.38
N LEU A 397 -17.67 -21.41 -5.40
CA LEU A 397 -16.61 -21.10 -4.44
C LEU A 397 -17.14 -20.11 -3.40
N ARG A 398 -17.65 -20.60 -2.29
CA ARG A 398 -18.33 -19.77 -1.29
C ARG A 398 -17.34 -19.01 -0.41
N GLY A 399 -17.53 -17.69 -0.35
CA GLY A 399 -16.65 -16.81 0.40
C GLY A 399 -15.22 -16.81 -0.15
N ALA A 400 -15.07 -16.99 -1.46
CA ALA A 400 -13.78 -16.86 -2.13
C ALA A 400 -13.47 -15.39 -2.45
N ASN A 401 -12.23 -14.99 -2.28
CA ASN A 401 -11.68 -13.65 -2.55
C ASN A 401 -10.20 -13.77 -2.91
N ASP A 402 -9.71 -13.08 -3.97
CA ASP A 402 -10.41 -12.12 -4.84
C ASP A 402 -10.51 -12.66 -6.27
N ARG A 403 -9.56 -13.51 -6.69
CA ARG A 403 -9.46 -14.11 -8.01
C ARG A 403 -9.07 -15.58 -7.90
N ALA A 404 -9.85 -16.46 -8.48
CA ALA A 404 -9.65 -17.90 -8.44
C ALA A 404 -9.50 -18.49 -9.84
N GLN A 405 -8.45 -19.28 -10.03
CA GLN A 405 -8.21 -20.08 -11.24
C GLN A 405 -8.40 -21.55 -10.90
N VAL A 406 -9.29 -22.22 -11.62
CA VAL A 406 -9.65 -23.63 -11.38
C VAL A 406 -9.03 -24.50 -12.46
N PHE A 407 -8.40 -25.58 -12.04
CA PHE A 407 -7.77 -26.58 -12.90
C PHE A 407 -8.31 -27.97 -12.55
N VAL A 408 -8.47 -28.81 -13.55
CA VAL A 408 -8.74 -30.26 -13.42
C VAL A 408 -7.66 -31.01 -14.17
N ASP A 409 -6.96 -31.93 -13.48
CA ASP A 409 -5.77 -32.62 -14.03
C ASP A 409 -4.78 -31.63 -14.67
N LYS A 410 -4.52 -30.49 -13.99
CA LYS A 410 -3.66 -29.40 -14.44
C LYS A 410 -4.10 -28.76 -15.78
N ARG A 411 -5.37 -28.91 -16.16
CA ARG A 411 -5.96 -28.21 -17.31
C ARG A 411 -6.80 -27.04 -16.83
N PRO A 412 -6.57 -25.83 -17.33
CA PRO A 412 -7.39 -24.66 -16.97
C PRO A 412 -8.87 -24.90 -17.32
N VAL A 413 -9.76 -24.62 -16.37
CA VAL A 413 -11.21 -24.77 -16.51
C VAL A 413 -11.90 -23.43 -16.59
N VAL A 414 -11.68 -22.60 -15.56
CA VAL A 414 -12.32 -21.26 -15.45
C VAL A 414 -11.49 -20.37 -14.54
N THR A 415 -11.49 -19.08 -14.84
CA THR A 415 -11.01 -18.03 -13.96
C THR A 415 -12.18 -17.14 -13.57
N LEU A 416 -12.35 -16.91 -12.27
CA LEU A 416 -13.43 -16.13 -11.68
C LEU A 416 -12.83 -15.03 -10.81
N MET A 417 -13.44 -13.84 -10.81
CA MET A 417 -12.99 -12.70 -10.03
C MET A 417 -14.17 -11.92 -9.43
N ASP A 418 -14.00 -11.41 -8.20
CA ASP A 418 -14.92 -10.53 -7.50
C ASP A 418 -16.38 -11.05 -7.53
N LYS A 419 -17.30 -10.34 -8.18
CA LYS A 419 -18.72 -10.72 -8.25
C LYS A 419 -18.97 -12.09 -8.88
N GLU A 420 -18.11 -12.50 -9.80
CA GLU A 420 -18.24 -13.82 -10.42
C GLU A 420 -18.06 -14.96 -9.42
N LEU A 421 -17.31 -14.74 -8.34
CA LEU A 421 -17.12 -15.71 -7.24
C LEU A 421 -18.36 -15.88 -6.36
N LEU A 422 -19.32 -14.94 -6.40
CA LEU A 422 -20.54 -15.00 -5.61
C LEU A 422 -21.58 -15.96 -6.19
N GLU A 423 -21.45 -16.29 -7.46
CA GLU A 423 -22.44 -17.05 -8.21
C GLU A 423 -22.03 -18.52 -8.42
N GLU A 424 -23.02 -19.43 -8.52
CA GLU A 424 -22.79 -20.76 -9.03
C GLU A 424 -22.52 -20.69 -10.54
N ARG A 425 -21.44 -21.35 -11.00
CA ARG A 425 -21.08 -21.41 -12.42
C ARG A 425 -21.47 -22.73 -13.01
N GLU A 426 -22.20 -22.68 -14.14
CA GLU A 426 -22.43 -23.82 -15.00
C GLU A 426 -21.17 -24.09 -15.83
N LEU A 427 -20.74 -25.34 -15.86
CA LEU A 427 -19.55 -25.82 -16.56
C LEU A 427 -19.93 -27.08 -17.36
N ASP A 428 -19.04 -27.50 -18.25
CA ASP A 428 -19.18 -28.78 -18.99
C ASP A 428 -17.80 -29.40 -19.14
N VAL A 429 -17.30 -29.98 -18.04
CA VAL A 429 -15.95 -30.54 -18.00
C VAL A 429 -16.02 -32.01 -17.65
N SER A 430 -15.61 -32.86 -18.57
CA SER A 430 -15.47 -34.30 -18.37
C SER A 430 -14.01 -34.65 -18.09
N PHE A 431 -13.79 -35.61 -17.18
CA PHE A 431 -12.47 -36.07 -16.78
C PHE A 431 -12.53 -37.54 -16.35
N ASP A 432 -11.38 -38.18 -16.23
CA ASP A 432 -11.29 -39.55 -15.78
C ASP A 432 -11.54 -39.65 -14.26
N ARG A 433 -12.06 -40.79 -13.81
CA ARG A 433 -12.27 -41.06 -12.38
C ARG A 433 -10.95 -40.96 -11.62
N GLY A 434 -10.95 -40.27 -10.52
CA GLY A 434 -9.77 -40.02 -9.71
C GLY A 434 -8.93 -38.83 -10.19
N ALA A 435 -9.52 -37.95 -11.01
CA ALA A 435 -8.92 -36.68 -11.38
C ALA A 435 -8.68 -35.78 -10.17
N ASP A 436 -7.66 -34.96 -10.24
CA ASP A 436 -7.36 -33.93 -9.25
C ASP A 436 -7.97 -32.58 -9.64
N MET A 437 -8.40 -31.80 -8.64
CA MET A 437 -8.77 -30.40 -8.81
C MET A 437 -7.83 -29.51 -8.03
N ASP A 438 -7.36 -28.47 -8.68
CA ASP A 438 -6.57 -27.41 -8.08
C ASP A 438 -7.29 -26.06 -8.23
N ILE A 439 -7.28 -25.22 -7.18
CA ILE A 439 -7.84 -23.88 -7.20
C ILE A 439 -6.76 -22.94 -6.69
N LEU A 440 -6.17 -22.15 -7.60
CA LEU A 440 -5.23 -21.09 -7.24
C LEU A 440 -5.99 -19.80 -6.96
N VAL A 441 -5.93 -19.32 -5.73
CA VAL A 441 -6.59 -18.08 -5.32
C VAL A 441 -5.55 -17.00 -5.07
N GLU A 442 -5.78 -15.83 -5.65
CA GLU A 442 -4.95 -14.63 -5.47
C GLU A 442 -5.66 -13.61 -4.57
N ASN A 443 -4.92 -13.08 -3.61
CA ASN A 443 -5.25 -11.85 -2.90
C ASN A 443 -4.81 -10.66 -3.77
N LEU A 444 -5.77 -9.88 -4.29
CA LEU A 444 -5.50 -8.71 -5.16
C LEU A 444 -5.22 -7.42 -4.37
N GLY A 445 -5.24 -7.47 -3.06
CA GLY A 445 -5.18 -6.34 -2.13
C GLY A 445 -6.47 -6.26 -1.31
N ARG A 446 -6.35 -6.04 0.02
CA ARG A 446 -7.52 -5.83 0.88
C ARG A 446 -7.99 -4.40 0.77
N VAL A 447 -9.30 -4.22 0.83
CA VAL A 447 -9.94 -2.91 0.82
C VAL A 447 -9.33 -2.02 1.91
N ASN A 448 -8.90 -0.83 1.53
CA ASN A 448 -8.31 0.17 2.43
C ASN A 448 -9.28 1.26 2.86
N PHE A 449 -10.36 1.46 2.11
CA PHE A 449 -11.38 2.48 2.42
C PHE A 449 -12.77 1.89 2.20
N ALA A 450 -13.63 1.94 3.14
CA ALA A 450 -15.05 1.65 3.23
C ALA A 450 -15.41 0.81 4.48
N LEU A 451 -16.68 0.38 4.58
CA LEU A 451 -17.23 -0.34 5.74
C LEU A 451 -16.97 -1.87 5.73
N ARG A 452 -16.12 -2.36 4.81
CA ARG A 452 -15.92 -3.81 4.58
C ARG A 452 -14.59 -4.35 5.09
N LEU A 453 -13.91 -3.65 5.99
CA LEU A 453 -12.57 -4.03 6.45
C LEU A 453 -12.54 -5.42 7.14
N GLU A 454 -13.58 -5.75 7.90
CA GLU A 454 -13.67 -7.05 8.58
C GLU A 454 -14.07 -8.22 7.65
N GLU A 455 -14.53 -7.92 6.44
CA GLU A 455 -14.94 -8.92 5.44
C GLU A 455 -13.79 -9.33 4.52
N GLN A 456 -12.55 -8.85 4.77
CA GLN A 456 -11.41 -8.96 3.85
C GLN A 456 -10.57 -10.23 4.04
N ARG A 457 -11.15 -11.35 4.52
CA ARG A 457 -10.46 -12.65 4.49
C ARG A 457 -10.23 -13.08 3.05
N LYS A 458 -9.02 -13.57 2.74
CA LYS A 458 -8.60 -14.00 1.42
C LYS A 458 -8.46 -15.51 1.31
N GLY A 459 -8.57 -16.04 0.10
CA GLY A 459 -8.73 -17.47 -0.12
C GLY A 459 -10.20 -17.88 -0.10
N ILE A 460 -10.51 -19.09 0.35
CA ILE A 460 -11.86 -19.65 0.41
C ILE A 460 -12.29 -19.83 1.87
N SER A 461 -13.28 -19.09 2.32
CA SER A 461 -13.73 -19.10 3.72
C SER A 461 -15.05 -19.86 3.95
N GLY A 462 -15.87 -20.04 2.93
CA GLY A 462 -17.22 -20.62 3.02
C GLY A 462 -17.36 -22.03 2.43
N GLY A 463 -16.30 -22.56 1.81
CA GLY A 463 -16.27 -23.91 1.24
C GLY A 463 -16.52 -23.99 -0.26
N VAL A 464 -16.52 -25.20 -0.79
CA VAL A 464 -16.66 -25.49 -2.24
C VAL A 464 -17.82 -26.45 -2.47
N TRP A 465 -18.69 -26.08 -3.42
CA TRP A 465 -19.75 -26.94 -3.91
C TRP A 465 -19.45 -27.39 -5.34
N LEU A 466 -19.48 -28.72 -5.54
CA LEU A 466 -19.36 -29.36 -6.84
C LEU A 466 -20.69 -30.08 -7.15
N ASN A 467 -21.28 -29.81 -8.31
CA ASN A 467 -22.52 -30.43 -8.75
C ASN A 467 -23.69 -30.36 -7.72
N GLY A 468 -23.70 -29.28 -6.90
CA GLY A 468 -24.74 -29.08 -5.86
C GLY A 468 -24.47 -29.77 -4.52
N HIS A 469 -23.29 -30.35 -4.33
CA HIS A 469 -22.87 -31.00 -3.08
C HIS A 469 -21.62 -30.35 -2.49
N TRP A 470 -21.52 -30.36 -1.15
CA TRP A 470 -20.28 -30.00 -0.47
C TRP A 470 -19.16 -30.95 -0.87
N HIS A 471 -18.01 -30.37 -1.22
CA HIS A 471 -16.80 -31.12 -1.46
C HIS A 471 -15.80 -30.89 -0.31
N ASN A 472 -15.31 -31.97 0.27
CA ASN A 472 -14.48 -31.98 1.48
C ASN A 472 -13.16 -32.72 1.25
N GLY A 473 -12.17 -32.42 2.10
CA GLY A 473 -10.84 -33.01 2.06
C GLY A 473 -9.90 -32.20 1.15
N TRP A 474 -9.24 -31.22 1.75
CA TRP A 474 -8.42 -30.26 1.06
C TRP A 474 -6.99 -30.28 1.59
N ARG A 475 -6.03 -30.27 0.67
CA ARG A 475 -4.64 -29.91 0.93
C ARG A 475 -4.45 -28.48 0.47
N GLN A 476 -3.98 -27.61 1.36
CA GLN A 476 -3.85 -26.18 1.13
C GLN A 476 -2.40 -25.79 1.19
N TYR A 477 -1.93 -25.08 0.18
CA TYR A 477 -0.55 -24.66 0.02
C TYR A 477 -0.47 -23.13 0.08
N PRO A 478 -0.14 -22.54 1.26
CA PRO A 478 0.16 -21.12 1.35
C PRO A 478 1.35 -20.74 0.46
N LEU A 479 1.19 -19.71 -0.35
CA LEU A 479 2.20 -19.24 -1.32
C LEU A 479 2.45 -17.73 -1.14
N PRO A 480 3.05 -17.29 -0.03
CA PRO A 480 3.48 -15.90 0.15
C PRO A 480 4.64 -15.54 -0.79
N LEU A 481 5.31 -16.54 -1.37
CA LEU A 481 6.46 -16.41 -2.28
C LEU A 481 7.69 -15.77 -1.62
N ASP A 482 7.90 -16.01 -0.32
CA ASP A 482 9.03 -15.48 0.45
C ASP A 482 10.29 -16.38 0.36
N ASN A 483 10.23 -17.49 -0.37
CA ASN A 483 11.25 -18.55 -0.42
C ASN A 483 11.59 -19.01 -1.85
N LEU A 484 11.68 -18.06 -2.79
CA LEU A 484 11.97 -18.35 -4.19
C LEU A 484 13.37 -18.93 -4.45
N ASP A 485 14.27 -18.86 -3.47
CA ASP A 485 15.55 -19.57 -3.45
C ASP A 485 15.42 -21.10 -3.51
N LYS A 486 14.23 -21.64 -3.20
CA LYS A 486 13.91 -23.06 -3.31
C LYS A 486 13.42 -23.50 -4.69
N LEU A 487 13.26 -22.59 -5.65
CA LEU A 487 12.84 -22.93 -7.00
C LEU A 487 13.84 -23.83 -7.71
N ASP A 488 13.39 -25.00 -8.15
CA ASP A 488 14.18 -25.94 -8.96
C ASP A 488 13.75 -25.84 -10.43
N PHE A 489 14.46 -25.03 -11.20
CA PHE A 489 14.24 -24.85 -12.64
C PHE A 489 14.61 -26.03 -13.50
N SER A 490 15.18 -27.10 -12.95
CA SER A 490 15.40 -28.36 -13.68
C SER A 490 14.13 -29.20 -13.82
N LYS A 491 13.06 -28.86 -13.11
CA LYS A 491 11.78 -29.55 -13.17
C LYS A 491 10.94 -29.14 -14.38
N ASP A 492 9.85 -29.86 -14.58
CA ASP A 492 9.01 -29.73 -15.77
C ASP A 492 8.32 -28.38 -15.88
N TYR A 493 8.32 -27.85 -17.10
CA TYR A 493 7.49 -26.73 -17.51
C TYR A 493 6.41 -27.16 -18.48
N GLN A 494 5.19 -26.75 -18.23
CA GLN A 494 4.04 -26.94 -19.12
C GLN A 494 3.47 -25.59 -19.53
N GLU A 495 3.38 -25.36 -20.82
CA GLU A 495 2.76 -24.16 -21.39
C GLU A 495 1.27 -24.08 -21.04
N GLY A 496 0.77 -22.87 -20.81
CA GLY A 496 -0.63 -22.62 -20.44
C GLY A 496 -0.93 -22.77 -18.94
N LEU A 497 0.09 -23.05 -18.11
CA LEU A 497 -0.03 -23.12 -16.65
C LEU A 497 0.72 -21.97 -15.96
N PRO A 498 0.32 -21.60 -14.73
CA PRO A 498 1.11 -20.69 -13.91
C PRO A 498 2.55 -21.18 -13.76
N GLY A 499 3.51 -20.28 -13.93
CA GLY A 499 4.92 -20.64 -13.91
C GLY A 499 5.85 -19.53 -13.47
N PHE A 500 7.04 -19.94 -13.12
CA PHE A 500 8.17 -19.09 -12.78
C PHE A 500 9.12 -18.98 -13.95
N TYR A 501 9.66 -17.77 -14.16
CA TYR A 501 10.59 -17.46 -15.24
C TYR A 501 11.77 -16.70 -14.66
N ARG A 502 12.99 -17.12 -15.01
CA ARG A 502 14.24 -16.51 -14.55
C ARG A 502 14.92 -15.76 -15.68
N PHE A 503 15.40 -14.57 -15.34
CA PHE A 503 16.23 -13.71 -16.17
C PHE A 503 17.46 -13.29 -15.37
N THR A 504 18.60 -13.19 -16.03
CA THR A 504 19.82 -12.61 -15.45
C THR A 504 20.42 -11.58 -16.39
N PHE A 505 21.06 -10.57 -15.84
CA PHE A 505 21.79 -9.55 -16.61
C PHE A 505 22.95 -9.00 -15.79
N GLU A 506 23.95 -8.47 -16.50
CA GLU A 506 25.09 -7.79 -15.89
C GLU A 506 24.88 -6.28 -15.93
N ALA A 507 24.95 -5.62 -14.78
CA ALA A 507 24.95 -4.18 -14.67
C ALA A 507 26.38 -3.67 -14.42
N ALA A 508 26.92 -2.91 -15.37
CA ALA A 508 28.23 -2.26 -15.19
C ALA A 508 28.16 -1.02 -14.28
N GLU A 509 27.00 -0.41 -14.21
CA GLU A 509 26.64 0.71 -13.32
C GLU A 509 25.18 0.52 -12.94
N THR A 510 24.84 0.76 -11.67
CA THR A 510 23.46 0.70 -11.19
C THR A 510 22.75 2.04 -11.39
N GLY A 511 21.49 1.99 -11.76
CA GLY A 511 20.62 3.17 -11.89
C GLY A 511 19.17 2.74 -11.98
N ASP A 512 18.27 3.71 -11.88
CA ASP A 512 16.83 3.45 -11.97
C ASP A 512 16.44 2.93 -13.34
N THR A 513 15.52 2.00 -13.37
CA THR A 513 15.01 1.44 -14.62
C THR A 513 13.55 1.04 -14.49
N PHE A 514 12.91 0.68 -15.59
CA PHE A 514 11.49 0.29 -15.60
C PHE A 514 11.33 -1.02 -16.35
N LEU A 515 10.74 -2.02 -15.67
CA LEU A 515 10.48 -3.33 -16.25
C LEU A 515 9.25 -3.30 -17.13
N ASP A 516 9.44 -3.64 -18.39
CA ASP A 516 8.39 -3.70 -19.41
C ASP A 516 7.97 -5.15 -19.62
N PHE A 517 6.68 -5.42 -19.41
CA PHE A 517 6.07 -6.75 -19.48
C PHE A 517 5.23 -6.94 -20.75
N ALA A 518 5.56 -6.28 -21.85
CA ALA A 518 4.85 -6.45 -23.11
C ALA A 518 4.83 -7.93 -23.53
N GLY A 519 3.62 -8.48 -23.76
CA GLY A 519 3.40 -9.88 -24.09
C GLY A 519 3.25 -10.84 -22.91
N TRP A 520 3.34 -10.36 -21.67
CA TRP A 520 3.01 -11.10 -20.45
C TRP A 520 1.58 -10.82 -20.01
N GLY A 521 0.97 -11.72 -19.24
CA GLY A 521 -0.39 -11.58 -18.77
C GLY A 521 -0.48 -10.87 -17.42
N LYS A 522 -0.39 -11.65 -16.35
CA LYS A 522 -0.55 -11.17 -14.97
C LYS A 522 0.39 -11.92 -14.05
N GLY A 523 0.93 -11.21 -13.06
CA GLY A 523 1.77 -11.84 -12.06
C GLY A 523 2.46 -10.88 -11.11
N VAL A 524 3.59 -11.33 -10.58
CA VAL A 524 4.42 -10.58 -9.65
C VAL A 524 5.90 -10.78 -10.02
N VAL A 525 6.72 -9.77 -9.77
CA VAL A 525 8.14 -9.79 -10.13
C VAL A 525 9.03 -9.55 -8.91
N PHE A 526 10.13 -10.30 -8.88
CA PHE A 526 11.17 -10.21 -7.85
C PHE A 526 12.51 -9.87 -8.50
N VAL A 527 13.23 -8.92 -7.91
CA VAL A 527 14.58 -8.57 -8.34
C VAL A 527 15.54 -8.76 -7.17
N ASN A 528 16.56 -9.57 -7.35
CA ASN A 528 17.51 -9.93 -6.28
C ASN A 528 16.82 -10.37 -4.97
N GLY A 529 15.69 -11.05 -5.06
CA GLY A 529 14.87 -11.52 -3.95
C GLY A 529 13.89 -10.48 -3.36
N VAL A 530 13.88 -9.25 -3.86
CA VAL A 530 12.93 -8.21 -3.44
C VAL A 530 11.70 -8.22 -4.34
N ASN A 531 10.51 -8.36 -3.75
CA ASN A 531 9.25 -8.28 -4.47
C ASN A 531 8.96 -6.82 -4.86
N LEU A 532 8.98 -6.50 -6.15
CA LEU A 532 8.67 -5.16 -6.65
C LEU A 532 7.18 -4.86 -6.71
N GLY A 533 6.35 -5.88 -6.88
CA GLY A 533 4.91 -5.72 -7.02
C GLY A 533 4.30 -6.49 -8.17
N ARG A 534 3.02 -6.23 -8.39
CA ARG A 534 2.20 -6.86 -9.42
C ARG A 534 2.33 -6.15 -10.76
N PHE A 535 2.29 -6.93 -11.83
CA PHE A 535 2.03 -6.46 -13.19
C PHE A 535 0.76 -7.11 -13.73
N TRP A 536 0.05 -6.42 -14.60
CA TRP A 536 -1.16 -6.91 -15.26
C TRP A 536 -1.34 -6.22 -16.62
N ASP A 537 -1.57 -6.99 -17.68
CA ASP A 537 -1.70 -6.48 -19.04
C ASP A 537 -2.91 -5.56 -19.29
N ILE A 538 -3.91 -5.60 -18.39
CA ILE A 538 -5.07 -4.71 -18.48
C ILE A 538 -4.71 -3.24 -18.20
N GLY A 539 -3.56 -2.95 -17.58
CA GLY A 539 -3.11 -1.59 -17.29
C GLY A 539 -3.92 -0.85 -16.20
N PRO A 540 -3.75 0.47 -16.09
CA PRO A 540 -3.02 1.37 -17.00
C PRO A 540 -1.50 1.21 -16.94
N GLN A 541 -0.93 0.90 -15.77
CA GLN A 541 0.52 0.75 -15.61
C GLN A 541 1.09 -0.37 -16.50
N LYS A 542 2.03 -0.02 -17.39
CA LYS A 542 2.68 -0.95 -18.32
C LYS A 542 4.08 -1.35 -17.88
N ARG A 543 4.78 -0.46 -17.15
CA ARG A 543 6.13 -0.70 -16.65
C ARG A 543 6.19 -0.51 -15.14
N LEU A 544 6.90 -1.41 -14.46
CA LEU A 544 7.16 -1.29 -13.03
C LEU A 544 8.49 -0.60 -12.79
N TYR A 545 8.49 0.37 -11.89
CA TYR A 545 9.70 1.05 -11.43
C TYR A 545 10.61 0.10 -10.65
N LEU A 546 11.89 0.09 -11.00
CA LEU A 546 12.95 -0.61 -10.30
C LEU A 546 14.02 0.40 -9.84
N PRO A 547 14.03 0.74 -8.54
CA PRO A 547 15.07 1.61 -7.98
C PRO A 547 16.47 1.04 -8.14
N GLY A 548 17.42 1.88 -8.55
CA GLY A 548 18.82 1.48 -8.72
C GLY A 548 19.46 0.80 -7.51
N PRO A 549 19.20 1.24 -6.25
CA PRO A 549 19.72 0.59 -5.04
C PRO A 549 19.32 -0.88 -4.85
N LEU A 550 18.29 -1.37 -5.53
CA LEU A 550 17.91 -2.79 -5.52
C LEU A 550 18.75 -3.64 -6.49
N LEU A 551 19.50 -2.97 -7.37
CA LEU A 551 20.47 -3.61 -8.25
C LEU A 551 21.85 -3.71 -7.61
N LYS A 552 22.66 -4.61 -8.14
CA LYS A 552 24.07 -4.82 -7.78
C LYS A 552 24.95 -4.51 -8.99
N ASP A 553 26.13 -3.99 -8.75
CA ASP A 553 27.18 -4.02 -9.77
C ASP A 553 27.51 -5.48 -10.08
N GLY A 554 27.53 -5.84 -11.38
CA GLY A 554 27.66 -7.23 -11.83
C GLY A 554 26.32 -7.93 -12.00
N SER A 555 26.23 -9.18 -11.57
CA SER A 555 25.12 -10.07 -11.87
C SER A 555 23.87 -9.76 -11.05
N ASN A 556 22.73 -9.63 -11.73
CA ASN A 556 21.40 -9.43 -11.19
C ASN A 556 20.44 -10.51 -11.66
N GLU A 557 19.54 -10.92 -10.78
CA GLU A 557 18.52 -11.94 -11.05
C GLU A 557 17.12 -11.31 -10.99
N ILE A 558 16.28 -11.65 -11.96
CA ILE A 558 14.87 -11.34 -11.95
C ILE A 558 14.09 -12.66 -12.03
N ILE A 559 13.15 -12.85 -11.09
CA ILE A 559 12.20 -13.97 -11.10
C ILE A 559 10.80 -13.40 -11.27
N LEU A 560 10.09 -13.91 -12.25
CA LEU A 560 8.72 -13.53 -12.55
C LEU A 560 7.82 -14.72 -12.30
N PHE A 561 6.78 -14.56 -11.50
CA PHE A 561 5.68 -15.51 -11.38
C PHE A 561 4.51 -15.02 -12.23
N GLU A 562 4.20 -15.77 -13.27
CA GLU A 562 3.12 -15.48 -14.23
C GLU A 562 1.98 -16.46 -14.04
N THR A 563 0.76 -15.98 -13.94
CA THR A 563 -0.41 -16.79 -13.53
C THR A 563 -1.36 -17.14 -14.66
N GLU A 564 -1.29 -16.46 -15.82
CA GLU A 564 -2.22 -16.66 -16.92
C GLU A 564 -1.81 -17.80 -17.89
N GLY A 565 -0.63 -18.38 -17.68
CA GLY A 565 -0.04 -19.31 -18.63
C GLY A 565 0.33 -18.66 -19.97
N ARG A 566 0.48 -17.33 -19.99
CA ARG A 566 0.86 -16.53 -21.15
C ARG A 566 2.27 -16.00 -20.99
N GLY A 567 3.23 -16.92 -20.89
CA GLY A 567 4.65 -16.56 -20.79
C GLY A 567 5.17 -15.90 -22.05
N GLY A 568 5.79 -14.74 -21.92
CA GLY A 568 6.53 -14.08 -22.99
C GLY A 568 7.90 -14.73 -23.24
N ALA A 569 8.59 -14.34 -24.31
CA ALA A 569 9.94 -14.78 -24.61
C ALA A 569 11.03 -13.93 -23.91
N SER A 570 10.69 -12.72 -23.49
CA SER A 570 11.61 -11.75 -22.91
C SER A 570 10.86 -10.70 -22.08
N ILE A 571 11.60 -9.99 -21.23
CA ILE A 571 11.22 -8.71 -20.63
C ILE A 571 12.18 -7.63 -21.11
N ALA A 572 11.87 -6.35 -20.90
CA ALA A 572 12.79 -5.27 -21.19
C ALA A 572 12.96 -4.35 -19.97
N LEU A 573 14.18 -3.82 -19.80
CA LEU A 573 14.50 -2.82 -18.81
C LEU A 573 14.75 -1.50 -19.51
N ARG A 574 13.87 -0.50 -19.28
CA ARG A 574 13.84 0.76 -20.02
C ARG A 574 14.18 1.93 -19.10
N ASN A 575 14.70 3.00 -19.68
CA ASN A 575 15.04 4.25 -18.96
C ASN A 575 13.86 5.24 -18.84
N GLU A 576 12.67 4.86 -19.31
CA GLU A 576 11.48 5.71 -19.24
C GLU A 576 10.31 4.96 -18.61
N PRO A 577 9.51 5.62 -17.73
CA PRO A 577 8.28 5.06 -17.19
C PRO A 577 7.21 4.88 -18.27
N ASP A 578 6.25 4.01 -17.99
CA ASP A 578 4.99 3.91 -18.71
C ASP A 578 3.92 3.50 -17.69
N ILE A 579 3.20 4.50 -17.19
CA ILE A 579 2.16 4.32 -16.18
C ILE A 579 0.74 4.44 -16.76
N GLY A 580 0.64 4.55 -18.10
CA GLY A 580 -0.64 4.56 -18.83
C GLY A 580 -1.13 5.90 -19.36
#